data_a51b8150084a75bb3bbee70fa318f635
#
_entry.id   a51b8150084a75bb3bbee70fa318f635
#
_cell.length_a   1.000
_cell.length_b   1.000
_cell.length_c   1.000
_cell.angle_alpha   90.00
_cell.angle_beta   90.00
_cell.angle_gamma   90.00
#
_symmetry.space_group_name_H-M   'P 1'
#
loop_
_entity.id
_entity.type
_entity.pdbx_description
1 polymer ?
#
loop_
_entity_poly.entity_id
_entity_poly.type
_entity_poly.pdbx_seq_one_letter_code
_entity_poly.pdbx_strand_id
1 'polypeptide(L)'
;WGGGEWSAGVWGTGGVSTESIRLWSQFNFGEDLVFGPRGGAIFYWDATNGINTRGVYLSSLGGASNVPVTQNLILVSDINRFVFCFGTNDVGTATVDPMLIRWSDQENVAQWTPASTNQAGSLRLSRGTEIVAAKQARQEVLVWTNSSLYSLQYQGAPAVWGAQLVGDNISIASQNTVAFASGVAFWMGKDKFYMYDGRSQPLPCNVRRYVFEDFNTLQYDQVFAGTNEAFHEVWWFYCSANSDTVDKYVVFNYLEQTWYYGTLARTAWLDSGLRDYPLAATYSYNLVNHEQGTDDNQTGTPAPIAATITSGQFDIDDGDRFAFVWRIMPDVTFEGSTATSPSATMTLLPLANSGSGYNSPYSEGGSATGTVTRTATVPIEQF
;
A
#
# COMPACT_ATOMS: atom_id res chain seq x y z
N TRP A 1 8.87 -20.85 -19.67
CA TRP A 1 9.22 -21.02 -21.08
C TRP A 1 8.93 -19.72 -21.83
N GLY A 2 10.00 -19.00 -22.25
CA GLY A 2 9.88 -17.95 -23.24
C GLY A 2 9.46 -16.56 -22.79
N GLY A 3 9.93 -16.07 -21.69
CA GLY A 3 9.84 -14.65 -21.37
C GLY A 3 11.07 -13.90 -21.86
N GLY A 4 11.13 -13.54 -23.13
CA GLY A 4 12.22 -12.75 -23.69
C GLY A 4 12.41 -12.98 -25.17
N GLU A 5 13.06 -12.02 -25.86
CA GLU A 5 13.41 -12.14 -27.27
C GLU A 5 14.43 -13.27 -27.49
N TRP A 6 14.39 -13.91 -28.66
CA TRP A 6 15.38 -14.89 -29.10
C TRP A 6 16.79 -14.27 -29.04
N SER A 7 17.70 -14.90 -28.32
CA SER A 7 19.06 -14.46 -28.05
C SER A 7 19.24 -13.45 -26.89
N ALA A 8 18.24 -13.14 -26.12
CA ALA A 8 18.39 -12.32 -24.92
C ALA A 8 18.74 -13.19 -23.71
N GLY A 9 20.02 -13.49 -23.52
CA GLY A 9 20.53 -14.15 -22.32
C GLY A 9 21.14 -15.54 -22.52
N VAL A 10 21.75 -16.08 -21.48
CA VAL A 10 22.37 -17.40 -21.44
C VAL A 10 21.30 -18.45 -21.19
N TRP A 11 21.41 -19.62 -21.81
CA TRP A 11 20.54 -20.76 -21.56
C TRP A 11 20.48 -21.09 -20.05
N GLY A 12 19.29 -21.01 -19.46
CA GLY A 12 19.06 -21.34 -18.04
C GLY A 12 18.99 -20.16 -17.08
N THR A 13 19.27 -18.93 -17.52
CA THR A 13 18.84 -17.74 -16.75
C THR A 13 17.41 -17.43 -17.11
N GLY A 14 16.49 -17.50 -16.14
CA GLY A 14 15.16 -16.95 -16.29
C GLY A 14 15.31 -15.49 -16.70
N GLY A 15 14.79 -15.13 -17.88
CA GLY A 15 14.72 -13.74 -18.28
C GLY A 15 13.98 -12.96 -17.19
N VAL A 16 14.49 -11.79 -16.82
CA VAL A 16 13.75 -10.87 -15.97
C VAL A 16 12.43 -10.60 -16.71
N SER A 17 11.33 -11.11 -16.17
CA SER A 17 10.02 -10.84 -16.76
C SER A 17 9.76 -9.35 -16.63
N THR A 18 9.75 -8.64 -17.75
CA THR A 18 9.33 -7.24 -17.81
C THR A 18 7.80 -7.10 -17.81
N GLU A 19 7.11 -8.23 -17.77
CA GLU A 19 5.65 -8.23 -17.68
C GLU A 19 5.23 -7.77 -16.29
N SER A 20 4.38 -6.77 -16.25
CA SER A 20 3.78 -6.29 -15.01
C SER A 20 2.93 -7.39 -14.37
N ILE A 21 2.93 -7.45 -13.04
CA ILE A 21 2.06 -8.37 -12.29
C ILE A 21 0.60 -8.19 -12.73
N ARG A 22 -0.12 -9.31 -12.89
CA ARG A 22 -1.55 -9.26 -13.16
C ARG A 22 -2.30 -8.89 -11.89
N LEU A 23 -2.80 -7.66 -11.86
CA LEU A 23 -3.63 -7.16 -10.76
C LEU A 23 -5.11 -7.51 -11.01
N TRP A 24 -5.82 -7.74 -9.93
CA TRP A 24 -7.25 -8.02 -9.92
C TRP A 24 -8.00 -6.94 -9.17
N SER A 25 -9.19 -6.60 -9.65
CA SER A 25 -10.18 -5.80 -8.94
C SER A 25 -11.33 -6.71 -8.53
N GLN A 26 -11.81 -6.56 -7.31
CA GLN A 26 -12.92 -7.34 -6.78
C GLN A 26 -13.73 -6.51 -5.80
N PHE A 27 -15.04 -6.50 -5.98
CA PHE A 27 -15.96 -5.73 -5.16
C PHE A 27 -17.29 -6.45 -5.01
N ASN A 28 -17.91 -6.28 -3.85
CA ASN A 28 -19.24 -6.81 -3.61
C ASN A 28 -20.30 -5.96 -4.32
N PHE A 29 -21.29 -6.63 -4.89
CA PHE A 29 -22.51 -6.03 -5.38
C PHE A 29 -23.70 -6.63 -4.61
N GLY A 30 -23.94 -6.12 -3.41
CA GLY A 30 -24.77 -6.79 -2.43
C GLY A 30 -24.07 -8.03 -1.85
N GLU A 31 -24.66 -9.20 -2.00
CA GLU A 31 -24.07 -10.49 -1.62
C GLU A 31 -23.18 -11.08 -2.73
N ASP A 32 -23.35 -10.61 -3.96
CA ASP A 32 -22.65 -11.08 -5.15
C ASP A 32 -21.29 -10.42 -5.31
N LEU A 33 -20.46 -10.98 -6.18
CA LEU A 33 -19.12 -10.48 -6.46
C LEU A 33 -18.95 -10.08 -7.91
N VAL A 34 -18.50 -8.84 -8.14
CA VAL A 34 -18.02 -8.35 -9.45
C VAL A 34 -16.50 -8.29 -9.41
N PHE A 35 -15.82 -8.91 -10.35
CA PHE A 35 -14.37 -8.98 -10.36
C PHE A 35 -13.79 -9.09 -11.77
N GLY A 36 -12.52 -8.80 -11.91
CA GLY A 36 -11.81 -8.95 -13.18
C GLY A 36 -10.34 -8.65 -13.08
N PRO A 37 -9.52 -9.25 -13.94
CA PRO A 37 -8.10 -8.91 -14.05
C PRO A 37 -7.92 -7.60 -14.82
N ARG A 38 -6.89 -6.83 -14.49
CA ARG A 38 -6.48 -5.64 -15.26
C ARG A 38 -6.26 -6.03 -16.73
N GLY A 39 -6.81 -5.24 -17.65
CA GLY A 39 -6.75 -5.49 -19.09
C GLY A 39 -7.62 -6.66 -19.57
N GLY A 40 -8.50 -7.18 -18.73
CA GLY A 40 -9.39 -8.29 -19.04
C GLY A 40 -10.88 -7.97 -18.93
N ALA A 41 -11.70 -9.00 -19.12
CA ALA A 41 -13.15 -8.90 -19.03
C ALA A 41 -13.63 -8.81 -17.58
N ILE A 42 -14.90 -8.47 -17.41
CA ILE A 42 -15.60 -8.42 -16.14
C ILE A 42 -16.30 -9.75 -15.90
N PHE A 43 -16.20 -10.25 -14.68
CA PHE A 43 -16.85 -11.46 -14.22
C PHE A 43 -17.85 -11.14 -13.12
N TYR A 44 -18.87 -11.97 -13.02
CA TYR A 44 -19.88 -11.92 -11.98
C TYR A 44 -20.05 -13.28 -11.34
N TRP A 45 -20.07 -13.30 -10.03
CA TRP A 45 -20.36 -14.50 -9.23
C TRP A 45 -21.58 -14.25 -8.38
N ASP A 46 -22.59 -15.08 -8.56
CA ASP A 46 -23.87 -15.04 -7.84
C ASP A 46 -23.76 -15.92 -6.58
N ALA A 47 -23.88 -15.31 -5.43
CA ALA A 47 -23.76 -15.96 -4.13
C ALA A 47 -24.84 -17.05 -3.91
N THR A 48 -26.01 -16.91 -4.53
CA THR A 48 -27.10 -17.89 -4.39
C THR A 48 -26.76 -19.25 -4.99
N ASN A 49 -25.84 -19.28 -5.96
CA ASN A 49 -25.36 -20.50 -6.59
C ASN A 49 -24.30 -21.27 -5.75
N GLY A 50 -23.89 -20.71 -4.61
CA GLY A 50 -22.95 -21.31 -3.69
C GLY A 50 -21.48 -21.24 -4.15
N ILE A 51 -20.56 -21.51 -3.22
CA ILE A 51 -19.11 -21.32 -3.36
C ILE A 51 -18.45 -22.27 -4.39
N ASN A 52 -19.12 -23.37 -4.75
CA ASN A 52 -18.62 -24.32 -5.73
C ASN A 52 -18.92 -23.93 -7.18
N THR A 53 -19.71 -22.89 -7.40
CA THR A 53 -20.05 -22.38 -8.74
C THR A 53 -19.04 -21.33 -9.15
N ARG A 54 -18.55 -21.39 -10.40
CA ARG A 54 -17.63 -20.41 -10.95
C ARG A 54 -18.36 -19.14 -11.37
N GLY A 55 -17.69 -18.00 -11.23
CA GLY A 55 -18.13 -16.75 -11.83
C GLY A 55 -18.21 -16.86 -13.36
N VAL A 56 -19.17 -16.17 -13.94
CA VAL A 56 -19.41 -16.10 -15.38
C VAL A 56 -19.02 -14.74 -15.93
N TYR A 57 -18.88 -14.62 -17.26
CA TYR A 57 -18.71 -13.31 -17.88
C TYR A 57 -19.94 -12.43 -17.60
N LEU A 58 -19.74 -11.20 -17.16
CA LEU A 58 -20.83 -10.26 -16.93
C LEU A 58 -21.67 -10.05 -18.19
N SER A 59 -21.01 -10.06 -19.35
CA SER A 59 -21.68 -9.97 -20.67
C SER A 59 -22.58 -11.16 -21.02
N SER A 60 -22.48 -12.27 -20.31
CA SER A 60 -23.31 -13.47 -20.54
C SER A 60 -24.58 -13.49 -19.67
N LEU A 61 -24.75 -12.53 -18.77
CA LEU A 61 -25.95 -12.44 -17.96
C LEU A 61 -27.18 -12.10 -18.79
N GLY A 62 -28.34 -12.59 -18.37
CA GLY A 62 -29.61 -12.24 -18.99
C GLY A 62 -29.87 -10.72 -18.92
N GLY A 63 -30.16 -10.09 -20.05
CA GLY A 63 -30.35 -8.64 -20.11
C GLY A 63 -29.07 -7.80 -20.23
N ALA A 64 -27.91 -8.45 -20.30
CA ALA A 64 -26.62 -7.74 -20.46
C ALA A 64 -26.59 -6.94 -21.77
N SER A 65 -26.22 -5.67 -21.70
CA SER A 65 -26.15 -4.78 -22.84
C SER A 65 -24.89 -3.93 -22.81
N ASN A 66 -24.07 -3.99 -23.86
CA ASN A 66 -22.87 -3.17 -24.03
C ASN A 66 -21.91 -3.18 -22.82
N VAL A 67 -21.83 -4.31 -22.12
CA VAL A 67 -20.85 -4.51 -21.04
C VAL A 67 -19.44 -4.25 -21.57
N PRO A 68 -18.59 -3.53 -20.85
CA PRO A 68 -17.20 -3.34 -21.24
C PRO A 68 -16.49 -4.67 -21.50
N VAL A 69 -15.77 -4.77 -22.61
CA VAL A 69 -15.05 -6.00 -22.99
C VAL A 69 -13.67 -6.09 -22.35
N THR A 70 -13.15 -4.94 -21.90
CA THR A 70 -11.87 -4.84 -21.21
C THR A 70 -11.88 -3.65 -20.26
N GLN A 71 -11.10 -3.71 -19.20
CA GLN A 71 -10.99 -2.65 -18.21
C GLN A 71 -9.64 -2.73 -17.48
N ASN A 72 -9.15 -1.62 -16.96
CA ASN A 72 -7.96 -1.59 -16.12
C ASN A 72 -8.30 -1.76 -14.64
N LEU A 73 -9.45 -1.26 -14.22
CA LEU A 73 -9.90 -1.30 -12.83
C LEU A 73 -11.43 -1.36 -12.79
N ILE A 74 -11.95 -2.14 -11.85
CA ILE A 74 -13.39 -2.18 -11.50
C ILE A 74 -13.54 -1.56 -10.11
N LEU A 75 -14.70 -0.91 -9.87
CA LEU A 75 -15.14 -0.45 -8.56
C LEU A 75 -16.65 -0.51 -8.50
N VAL A 76 -17.20 -0.91 -7.36
CA VAL A 76 -18.63 -0.81 -7.06
C VAL A 76 -18.85 0.32 -6.07
N SER A 77 -19.75 1.24 -6.38
CA SER A 77 -20.11 2.32 -5.46
C SER A 77 -20.97 1.78 -4.31
N ASP A 78 -20.54 2.02 -3.08
CA ASP A 78 -21.22 1.53 -1.88
C ASP A 78 -22.60 2.15 -1.68
N ILE A 79 -22.76 3.43 -2.03
CA ILE A 79 -23.98 4.19 -1.74
C ILE A 79 -25.06 3.94 -2.79
N ASN A 80 -24.68 4.00 -4.04
CA ASN A 80 -25.64 4.03 -5.16
C ASN A 80 -25.61 2.75 -6.01
N ARG A 81 -24.75 1.78 -5.66
CA ARG A 81 -24.59 0.49 -6.36
C ARG A 81 -24.44 0.59 -7.88
N PHE A 82 -23.58 1.49 -8.32
CA PHE A 82 -23.09 1.50 -9.69
C PHE A 82 -21.84 0.64 -9.79
N VAL A 83 -21.70 -0.09 -10.87
CA VAL A 83 -20.45 -0.73 -11.23
C VAL A 83 -19.68 0.20 -12.16
N PHE A 84 -18.48 0.57 -11.79
CA PHE A 84 -17.57 1.38 -12.60
C PHE A 84 -16.50 0.53 -13.25
N CYS A 85 -16.16 0.90 -14.49
CA CYS A 85 -14.99 0.44 -15.20
C CYS A 85 -14.12 1.64 -15.59
N PHE A 86 -12.86 1.59 -15.25
CA PHE A 86 -11.88 2.63 -15.52
C PHE A 86 -10.86 2.14 -16.54
N GLY A 87 -10.46 3.03 -17.48
CA GLY A 87 -9.56 2.65 -18.56
C GLY A 87 -10.18 1.54 -19.41
N THR A 88 -11.26 1.82 -20.09
CA THR A 88 -12.10 0.83 -20.75
C THR A 88 -12.42 1.23 -22.21
N ASN A 89 -13.12 0.37 -22.94
CA ASN A 89 -13.61 0.65 -24.28
C ASN A 89 -14.93 1.41 -24.23
N ASP A 90 -15.17 2.28 -25.22
CA ASP A 90 -16.45 2.96 -25.38
C ASP A 90 -17.53 2.01 -25.93
N VAL A 91 -18.80 2.43 -25.83
CA VAL A 91 -19.96 1.68 -26.36
C VAL A 91 -19.78 1.41 -27.84
N GLY A 92 -19.96 0.15 -28.23
CA GLY A 92 -19.86 -0.29 -29.62
C GLY A 92 -18.44 -0.38 -30.19
N THR A 93 -17.40 -0.18 -29.37
CA THR A 93 -16.01 -0.32 -29.79
C THR A 93 -15.28 -1.39 -28.97
N ALA A 94 -14.17 -1.90 -29.49
CA ALA A 94 -13.26 -2.76 -28.74
C ALA A 94 -11.94 -2.04 -28.36
N THR A 95 -11.75 -0.81 -28.85
CA THR A 95 -10.54 -0.03 -28.58
C THR A 95 -10.60 0.57 -27.19
N VAL A 96 -9.57 0.30 -26.40
CA VAL A 96 -9.43 0.82 -25.03
C VAL A 96 -9.04 2.30 -25.06
N ASP A 97 -9.76 3.13 -24.32
CA ASP A 97 -9.33 4.48 -23.95
C ASP A 97 -8.90 4.45 -22.46
N PRO A 98 -7.60 4.60 -22.14
CA PRO A 98 -7.10 4.52 -20.77
C PRO A 98 -7.67 5.61 -19.83
N MET A 99 -8.30 6.65 -20.38
CA MET A 99 -8.88 7.77 -19.63
C MET A 99 -10.41 7.72 -19.54
N LEU A 100 -11.05 6.71 -20.15
CA LEU A 100 -12.49 6.56 -20.16
C LEU A 100 -12.97 5.84 -18.89
N ILE A 101 -14.01 6.38 -18.29
CA ILE A 101 -14.78 5.78 -17.20
C ILE A 101 -16.16 5.42 -17.78
N ARG A 102 -16.61 4.20 -17.53
CA ARG A 102 -18.00 3.80 -17.80
C ARG A 102 -18.63 3.25 -16.53
N TRP A 103 -19.91 3.44 -16.39
CA TRP A 103 -20.69 2.89 -15.28
C TRP A 103 -21.99 2.23 -15.76
N SER A 104 -22.39 1.22 -15.00
CA SER A 104 -23.66 0.51 -15.22
C SER A 104 -24.85 1.40 -14.86
N ASP A 105 -26.06 0.92 -15.13
CA ASP A 105 -27.25 1.50 -14.51
C ASP A 105 -27.24 1.28 -12.99
N GLN A 106 -27.96 2.11 -12.26
CA GLN A 106 -28.08 2.01 -10.81
C GLN A 106 -28.72 0.68 -10.42
N GLU A 107 -28.13 -0.02 -9.46
CA GLU A 107 -28.58 -1.33 -8.96
C GLU A 107 -28.73 -2.42 -10.04
N ASN A 108 -28.16 -2.21 -11.23
CA ASN A 108 -28.24 -3.15 -12.34
C ASN A 108 -26.87 -3.38 -12.98
N VAL A 109 -26.25 -4.48 -12.64
CA VAL A 109 -24.90 -4.83 -13.14
C VAL A 109 -24.87 -5.14 -14.64
N ALA A 110 -26.02 -5.53 -15.25
CA ALA A 110 -26.09 -5.99 -16.62
C ALA A 110 -26.31 -4.85 -17.65
N GLN A 111 -26.82 -3.69 -17.24
CA GLN A 111 -27.19 -2.61 -18.16
C GLN A 111 -26.10 -1.54 -18.24
N TRP A 112 -25.46 -1.44 -19.41
CA TRP A 112 -24.37 -0.50 -19.69
C TRP A 112 -24.63 0.41 -20.90
N THR A 113 -25.80 0.31 -21.50
CA THR A 113 -26.18 1.16 -22.63
C THR A 113 -26.80 2.44 -22.10
N PRO A 114 -26.20 3.63 -22.34
CA PRO A 114 -26.81 4.89 -21.95
C PRO A 114 -28.18 5.08 -22.68
N ALA A 115 -29.21 5.39 -21.91
CA ALA A 115 -30.54 5.66 -22.42
C ALA A 115 -31.26 6.71 -21.55
N SER A 116 -32.24 7.39 -22.06
CA SER A 116 -33.06 8.36 -21.32
C SER A 116 -33.85 7.76 -20.17
N THR A 117 -33.97 6.43 -20.13
CA THR A 117 -34.74 5.65 -19.14
C THR A 117 -33.85 5.01 -18.05
N ASN A 118 -32.54 5.14 -18.15
CA ASN A 118 -31.59 4.57 -17.19
C ASN A 118 -30.51 5.59 -16.84
N GLN A 119 -29.61 5.21 -15.92
CA GLN A 119 -28.52 6.03 -15.45
C GLN A 119 -27.12 5.53 -15.90
N ALA A 120 -27.07 4.54 -16.80
CA ALA A 120 -25.80 4.11 -17.38
C ALA A 120 -25.15 5.25 -18.17
N GLY A 121 -23.82 5.34 -18.14
CA GLY A 121 -23.13 6.43 -18.79
C GLY A 121 -21.63 6.25 -18.92
N SER A 122 -20.98 7.28 -19.43
CA SER A 122 -19.54 7.35 -19.56
C SER A 122 -19.03 8.77 -19.41
N LEU A 123 -17.79 8.90 -18.99
CA LEU A 123 -17.07 10.16 -18.84
C LEU A 123 -15.59 9.94 -19.16
N ARG A 124 -14.99 10.83 -19.92
CA ARG A 124 -13.56 10.82 -20.20
C ARG A 124 -12.86 11.89 -19.39
N LEU A 125 -11.83 11.51 -18.64
CA LEU A 125 -10.99 12.46 -17.90
C LEU A 125 -10.04 13.20 -18.86
N SER A 126 -9.71 14.45 -18.53
CA SER A 126 -8.95 15.35 -19.42
C SER A 126 -7.48 15.47 -19.08
N ARG A 127 -7.08 15.17 -17.85
CA ARG A 127 -5.69 15.29 -17.36
C ARG A 127 -5.10 13.92 -17.06
N GLY A 128 -3.91 13.68 -17.59
CA GLY A 128 -3.24 12.39 -17.52
C GLY A 128 -3.31 11.63 -18.85
N THR A 129 -2.73 10.45 -18.87
CA THR A 129 -2.72 9.55 -20.03
C THR A 129 -3.37 8.20 -19.74
N GLU A 130 -3.51 7.86 -18.45
CA GLU A 130 -4.13 6.62 -17.98
C GLU A 130 -4.70 6.78 -16.58
N ILE A 131 -5.77 6.07 -16.27
CA ILE A 131 -6.31 5.93 -14.94
C ILE A 131 -5.58 4.76 -14.27
N VAL A 132 -4.92 5.05 -13.13
CA VAL A 132 -4.10 4.07 -12.40
C VAL A 132 -4.88 3.46 -11.24
N ALA A 133 -5.63 4.26 -10.49
CA ALA A 133 -6.36 3.81 -9.32
C ALA A 133 -7.71 4.51 -9.16
N ALA A 134 -8.65 3.83 -8.54
CA ALA A 134 -9.89 4.41 -8.06
C ALA A 134 -10.27 3.78 -6.72
N LYS A 135 -10.75 4.58 -5.79
CA LYS A 135 -11.17 4.13 -4.46
C LYS A 135 -12.42 4.89 -4.03
N GLN A 136 -13.34 4.17 -3.39
CA GLN A 136 -14.50 4.78 -2.77
C GLN A 136 -14.07 5.56 -1.54
N ALA A 137 -14.37 6.85 -1.48
CA ALA A 137 -14.34 7.68 -0.30
C ALA A 137 -15.77 7.84 0.26
N ARG A 138 -15.94 8.61 1.31
CA ARG A 138 -17.22 8.67 2.06
C ARG A 138 -18.42 9.08 1.20
N GLN A 139 -18.27 10.06 0.30
CA GLN A 139 -19.36 10.57 -0.55
C GLN A 139 -18.95 10.76 -2.02
N GLU A 140 -17.76 10.32 -2.37
CA GLU A 140 -17.16 10.49 -3.69
C GLU A 140 -16.31 9.27 -4.05
N VAL A 141 -16.03 9.11 -5.31
CA VAL A 141 -15.02 8.17 -5.78
C VAL A 141 -13.79 8.97 -6.17
N LEU A 142 -12.68 8.72 -5.50
CA LEU A 142 -11.40 9.32 -5.85
C LEU A 142 -10.77 8.52 -6.98
N VAL A 143 -10.36 9.22 -8.04
CA VAL A 143 -9.79 8.62 -9.25
C VAL A 143 -8.42 9.24 -9.52
N TRP A 144 -7.39 8.42 -9.45
CA TRP A 144 -6.02 8.83 -9.76
C TRP A 144 -5.68 8.49 -11.21
N THR A 145 -5.21 9.49 -11.92
CA THR A 145 -4.47 9.26 -13.16
C THR A 145 -2.98 9.20 -12.85
N ASN A 146 -2.16 8.95 -13.84
CA ASN A 146 -0.70 8.97 -13.66
C ASN A 146 -0.13 10.36 -13.30
N SER A 147 -0.93 11.43 -13.33
CA SER A 147 -0.49 12.80 -13.05
C SER A 147 -1.45 13.66 -12.24
N SER A 148 -2.68 13.20 -11.98
CA SER A 148 -3.73 14.03 -11.38
C SER A 148 -4.69 13.22 -10.52
N LEU A 149 -5.37 13.89 -9.59
CA LEU A 149 -6.44 13.34 -8.77
C LEU A 149 -7.76 14.00 -9.14
N TYR A 150 -8.78 13.19 -9.35
CA TYR A 150 -10.17 13.61 -9.56
C TYR A 150 -11.07 13.11 -8.44
N SER A 151 -12.09 13.90 -8.14
CA SER A 151 -13.26 13.52 -7.35
C SER A 151 -14.43 13.27 -8.30
N LEU A 152 -14.98 12.07 -8.25
CA LEU A 152 -16.17 11.67 -9.00
C LEU A 152 -17.35 11.71 -8.04
N GLN A 153 -18.34 12.56 -8.32
CA GLN A 153 -19.46 12.81 -7.45
C GLN A 153 -20.78 12.49 -8.16
N TYR A 154 -21.70 11.87 -7.42
CA TYR A 154 -23.04 11.61 -7.89
C TYR A 154 -23.85 12.91 -7.92
N GLN A 155 -24.36 13.27 -9.10
CA GLN A 155 -25.11 14.50 -9.34
C GLN A 155 -26.59 14.24 -9.62
N GLY A 156 -26.99 12.99 -9.78
CA GLY A 156 -28.33 12.63 -10.25
C GLY A 156 -28.55 12.91 -11.72
N ALA A 157 -29.71 12.48 -12.22
CA ALA A 157 -30.06 12.70 -13.62
C ALA A 157 -30.21 14.21 -13.94
N PRO A 158 -29.80 14.67 -15.14
CA PRO A 158 -29.38 13.88 -16.31
C PRO A 158 -27.86 13.56 -16.33
N ALA A 159 -27.04 14.23 -15.55
CA ALA A 159 -25.58 14.08 -15.62
C ALA A 159 -25.08 12.80 -14.96
N VAL A 160 -25.80 12.26 -13.98
CA VAL A 160 -25.54 11.08 -13.16
C VAL A 160 -24.25 11.20 -12.35
N TRP A 161 -23.08 11.23 -12.99
CA TRP A 161 -21.78 11.41 -12.38
C TRP A 161 -21.00 12.54 -13.00
N GLY A 162 -20.37 13.35 -12.18
CA GLY A 162 -19.48 14.44 -12.59
C GLY A 162 -18.10 14.26 -12.01
N ALA A 163 -17.05 14.57 -12.79
CA ALA A 163 -15.67 14.54 -12.34
C ALA A 163 -15.15 15.96 -12.13
N GLN A 164 -14.54 16.20 -10.97
CA GLN A 164 -13.88 17.45 -10.65
C GLN A 164 -12.38 17.19 -10.44
N LEU A 165 -11.52 18.00 -11.06
CA LEU A 165 -10.09 17.95 -10.82
C LEU A 165 -9.80 18.51 -9.40
N VAL A 166 -9.23 17.69 -8.55
CA VAL A 166 -8.90 18.03 -7.15
C VAL A 166 -7.43 18.42 -7.02
N GLY A 167 -6.57 17.80 -7.79
CA GLY A 167 -5.15 18.10 -7.77
C GLY A 167 -4.45 17.71 -9.06
N ASP A 168 -3.48 18.51 -9.44
CA ASP A 168 -2.61 18.28 -10.60
C ASP A 168 -1.16 18.08 -10.15
N ASN A 169 -0.33 17.48 -11.01
CA ASN A 169 1.05 17.09 -10.67
C ASN A 169 1.15 16.16 -9.45
N ILE A 170 0.21 15.25 -9.36
CA ILE A 170 0.11 14.24 -8.31
C ILE A 170 0.38 12.88 -8.94
N SER A 171 1.41 12.21 -8.46
CA SER A 171 1.73 10.85 -8.89
C SER A 171 1.13 9.80 -7.94
N ILE A 172 0.93 8.61 -8.48
CA ILE A 172 0.58 7.42 -7.71
C ILE A 172 1.44 6.25 -8.20
N ALA A 173 1.90 5.40 -7.29
CA ALA A 173 2.77 4.28 -7.65
C ALA A 173 2.00 3.15 -8.33
N SER A 174 0.89 2.68 -7.73
CA SER A 174 0.03 1.64 -8.30
C SER A 174 -1.40 1.73 -7.78
N GLN A 175 -2.28 0.86 -8.30
CA GLN A 175 -3.70 0.84 -7.90
C GLN A 175 -3.94 0.49 -6.43
N ASN A 176 -3.01 -0.21 -5.78
CA ASN A 176 -3.17 -0.71 -4.42
C ASN A 176 -2.42 0.13 -3.37
N THR A 177 -1.85 1.27 -3.74
CA THR A 177 -1.06 2.12 -2.83
C THR A 177 -1.89 3.06 -1.97
N VAL A 178 -3.21 3.07 -2.15
CA VAL A 178 -4.12 3.96 -1.41
C VAL A 178 -4.72 3.22 -0.23
N ALA A 179 -4.60 3.80 0.95
CA ALA A 179 -5.29 3.38 2.17
C ALA A 179 -6.11 4.52 2.75
N PHE A 180 -7.22 4.17 3.38
CA PHE A 180 -8.06 5.11 4.11
C PHE A 180 -7.92 4.86 5.61
N ALA A 181 -7.62 5.92 6.36
CA ALA A 181 -7.59 5.90 7.80
C ALA A 181 -8.22 7.19 8.34
N SER A 182 -9.07 7.10 9.34
CA SER A 182 -9.76 8.24 9.95
C SER A 182 -10.45 9.19 8.94
N GLY A 183 -10.96 8.66 7.82
CA GLY A 183 -11.62 9.45 6.77
C GLY A 183 -10.68 10.20 5.84
N VAL A 184 -9.36 10.04 5.97
CA VAL A 184 -8.33 10.62 5.12
C VAL A 184 -7.79 9.52 4.20
N ALA A 185 -7.59 9.86 2.91
CA ALA A 185 -6.89 8.98 1.99
C ALA A 185 -5.38 9.28 2.03
N PHE A 186 -4.58 8.24 2.19
CA PHE A 186 -3.12 8.29 2.13
C PHE A 186 -2.61 7.42 0.99
N TRP A 187 -1.61 7.90 0.25
CA TRP A 187 -1.03 7.08 -0.83
C TRP A 187 0.44 7.37 -1.09
N MET A 188 1.11 6.36 -1.60
CA MET A 188 2.48 6.44 -2.08
C MET A 188 2.49 6.86 -3.55
N GLY A 189 3.14 7.98 -3.85
CA GLY A 189 3.46 8.41 -5.20
C GLY A 189 4.75 7.78 -5.72
N LYS A 190 5.27 8.31 -6.83
CA LYS A 190 6.51 7.83 -7.43
C LYS A 190 7.77 8.42 -6.77
N ASP A 191 7.63 9.53 -6.03
CA ASP A 191 8.73 10.26 -5.41
C ASP A 191 8.44 10.80 -4.01
N LYS A 192 7.20 10.74 -3.56
CA LYS A 192 6.74 11.22 -2.25
C LYS A 192 5.40 10.61 -1.86
N PHE A 193 5.01 10.84 -0.62
CA PHE A 193 3.71 10.46 -0.10
C PHE A 193 2.74 11.63 -0.17
N TYR A 194 1.46 11.32 -0.22
CA TYR A 194 0.39 12.29 -0.30
C TYR A 194 -0.75 11.94 0.65
N MET A 195 -1.56 12.92 0.98
CA MET A 195 -2.82 12.75 1.69
C MET A 195 -3.94 13.59 1.07
N TYR A 196 -5.18 13.16 1.32
CA TYR A 196 -6.40 13.86 0.92
C TYR A 196 -7.42 13.81 2.04
N ASP A 197 -7.77 14.98 2.55
CA ASP A 197 -8.76 15.24 3.60
C ASP A 197 -9.89 16.15 3.12
N GLY A 198 -10.13 16.21 1.79
CA GLY A 198 -10.91 17.21 1.07
C GLY A 198 -10.01 18.12 0.24
N ARG A 199 -8.70 18.12 0.51
CA ARG A 199 -7.68 18.80 -0.26
C ARG A 199 -6.47 17.88 -0.43
N SER A 200 -5.97 17.75 -1.65
CA SER A 200 -4.75 16.99 -1.92
C SER A 200 -3.50 17.78 -1.50
N GLN A 201 -2.63 17.14 -0.74
CA GLN A 201 -1.37 17.75 -0.29
C GLN A 201 -0.26 16.69 -0.13
N PRO A 202 1.00 17.09 -0.32
CA PRO A 202 2.12 16.22 0.01
C PRO A 202 2.14 15.92 1.50
N LEU A 203 2.40 14.67 1.86
CA LEU A 203 2.60 14.25 3.24
C LEU A 203 4.08 14.39 3.59
N PRO A 204 4.45 15.23 4.58
CA PRO A 204 5.83 15.38 5.01
C PRO A 204 6.40 14.04 5.48
N CYS A 205 7.60 13.68 4.99
CA CYS A 205 8.23 12.42 5.29
C CYS A 205 9.73 12.60 5.47
N ASN A 206 10.23 12.35 6.69
CA ASN A 206 11.65 12.46 7.02
C ASN A 206 12.48 11.27 6.50
N VAL A 207 11.85 10.13 6.24
CA VAL A 207 12.47 8.94 5.63
C VAL A 207 12.28 8.84 4.12
N ARG A 208 11.76 9.90 3.49
CA ARG A 208 11.48 9.95 2.05
C ARG A 208 12.69 9.52 1.21
N ARG A 209 13.85 10.08 1.50
CA ARG A 209 15.07 9.79 0.76
C ARG A 209 15.46 8.32 0.88
N TYR A 210 15.40 7.76 2.08
CA TYR A 210 15.67 6.36 2.33
C TYR A 210 14.77 5.41 1.52
N VAL A 211 13.46 5.71 1.45
CA VAL A 211 12.49 4.89 0.72
C VAL A 211 12.69 5.00 -0.78
N PHE A 212 12.71 6.21 -1.34
CA PHE A 212 12.68 6.41 -2.80
C PHE A 212 14.03 6.28 -3.49
N GLU A 213 15.17 6.37 -2.79
CA GLU A 213 16.49 6.01 -3.33
C GLU A 213 16.70 4.48 -3.39
N ASP A 214 15.99 3.73 -2.56
CA ASP A 214 16.06 2.27 -2.49
C ASP A 214 14.84 1.60 -3.12
N PHE A 215 14.11 2.26 -3.95
CA PHE A 215 12.88 1.76 -4.54
C PHE A 215 13.12 1.11 -5.92
N ASN A 216 12.65 -0.13 -6.12
CA ASN A 216 12.67 -0.75 -7.44
C ASN A 216 11.54 -0.21 -8.32
N THR A 217 11.88 0.74 -9.21
CA THR A 217 10.92 1.41 -10.08
C THR A 217 10.26 0.51 -11.12
N LEU A 218 10.85 -0.65 -11.42
CA LEU A 218 10.26 -1.64 -12.33
C LEU A 218 9.14 -2.45 -11.66
N GLN A 219 9.06 -2.42 -10.33
CA GLN A 219 8.12 -3.19 -9.53
C GLN A 219 7.03 -2.33 -8.86
N TYR A 220 6.72 -1.16 -9.42
CA TYR A 220 5.66 -0.29 -8.89
C TYR A 220 4.32 -1.01 -8.67
N ASP A 221 3.94 -1.90 -9.58
CA ASP A 221 2.68 -2.61 -9.53
C ASP A 221 2.54 -3.56 -8.33
N GLN A 222 3.65 -3.94 -7.69
CA GLN A 222 3.64 -4.76 -6.49
C GLN A 222 3.44 -3.98 -5.20
N VAL A 223 3.53 -2.64 -5.26
CA VAL A 223 3.32 -1.80 -4.07
C VAL A 223 1.87 -1.83 -3.65
N PHE A 224 1.65 -2.06 -2.37
CA PHE A 224 0.32 -1.99 -1.79
C PHE A 224 0.36 -1.31 -0.42
N ALA A 225 -0.78 -0.77 -0.03
CA ALA A 225 -0.99 -0.15 1.26
C ALA A 225 -1.94 -0.97 2.12
N GLY A 226 -1.80 -0.83 3.41
CA GLY A 226 -2.70 -1.36 4.41
C GLY A 226 -2.81 -0.41 5.60
N THR A 227 -3.76 -0.67 6.47
CA THR A 227 -3.94 0.05 7.72
C THR A 227 -3.67 -0.87 8.90
N ASN A 228 -3.32 -0.28 10.02
CA ASN A 228 -3.34 -0.90 11.33
C ASN A 228 -4.02 0.13 12.26
N GLU A 229 -5.35 0.11 12.28
CA GLU A 229 -6.14 1.14 12.95
C GLU A 229 -5.95 1.14 14.46
N ALA A 230 -5.67 -0.02 15.05
CA ALA A 230 -5.41 -0.14 16.48
C ALA A 230 -4.20 0.69 16.94
N PHE A 231 -3.23 0.89 16.05
CA PHE A 231 -2.01 1.67 16.30
C PHE A 231 -1.97 3.00 15.54
N HIS A 232 -3.05 3.37 14.85
CA HIS A 232 -3.15 4.61 14.06
C HIS A 232 -2.12 4.70 12.93
N GLU A 233 -1.95 3.61 12.19
CA GLU A 233 -0.89 3.46 11.21
C GLU A 233 -1.40 3.21 9.81
N VAL A 234 -0.65 3.76 8.84
CA VAL A 234 -0.77 3.41 7.42
C VAL A 234 0.56 2.81 6.97
N TRP A 235 0.49 1.64 6.38
CA TRP A 235 1.62 0.83 5.93
C TRP A 235 1.70 0.84 4.41
N TRP A 236 2.90 0.97 3.86
CA TRP A 236 3.19 0.72 2.45
C TRP A 236 4.28 -0.32 2.34
N PHE A 237 3.98 -1.37 1.60
CA PHE A 237 4.90 -2.47 1.30
C PHE A 237 5.45 -2.27 -0.11
N TYR A 238 6.76 -2.41 -0.26
CA TYR A 238 7.42 -2.15 -1.54
C TYR A 238 8.64 -3.06 -1.76
N CYS A 239 9.11 -3.12 -3.02
CA CYS A 239 10.33 -3.82 -3.40
C CYS A 239 11.53 -2.88 -3.28
N SER A 240 12.58 -3.30 -2.56
CA SER A 240 13.85 -2.56 -2.53
C SER A 240 14.54 -2.61 -3.89
N ALA A 241 15.54 -1.75 -4.12
CA ALA A 241 16.22 -1.59 -5.40
C ALA A 241 16.76 -2.89 -6.03
N ASN A 242 17.14 -3.86 -5.19
CA ASN A 242 17.70 -5.14 -5.61
C ASN A 242 16.73 -6.32 -5.46
N SER A 243 15.45 -6.06 -5.21
CA SER A 243 14.43 -7.09 -5.01
C SER A 243 13.33 -7.01 -6.07
N ASP A 244 12.96 -8.16 -6.63
CA ASP A 244 11.81 -8.31 -7.52
C ASP A 244 10.53 -8.72 -6.76
N THR A 245 10.61 -8.84 -5.45
CA THR A 245 9.49 -9.17 -4.56
C THR A 245 9.44 -8.17 -3.41
N VAL A 246 8.27 -8.00 -2.82
CA VAL A 246 8.08 -7.12 -1.67
C VAL A 246 8.90 -7.62 -0.48
N ASP A 247 9.83 -6.82 -0.01
CA ASP A 247 10.77 -7.13 1.07
C ASP A 247 10.87 -6.05 2.15
N LYS A 248 10.37 -4.84 1.86
CA LYS A 248 10.40 -3.70 2.77
C LYS A 248 9.04 -3.08 3.00
N TYR A 249 8.94 -2.37 4.11
CA TYR A 249 7.79 -1.56 4.42
C TYR A 249 8.21 -0.20 4.99
N VAL A 250 7.32 0.75 4.86
CA VAL A 250 7.36 2.05 5.53
C VAL A 250 6.00 2.34 6.14
N VAL A 251 5.98 2.92 7.33
CA VAL A 251 4.78 3.20 8.11
C VAL A 251 4.71 4.66 8.46
N PHE A 252 3.52 5.20 8.39
CA PHE A 252 3.16 6.50 8.90
C PHE A 252 2.15 6.36 10.03
N ASN A 253 2.53 6.78 11.24
CA ASN A 253 1.58 6.95 12.34
C ASN A 253 0.90 8.31 12.19
N TYR A 254 -0.40 8.30 11.86
CA TYR A 254 -1.12 9.54 11.54
C TYR A 254 -1.56 10.32 12.79
N LEU A 255 -1.53 9.70 13.98
CA LEU A 255 -1.78 10.39 15.25
C LEU A 255 -0.55 11.14 15.74
N GLU A 256 0.60 10.45 15.77
CA GLU A 256 1.87 11.00 16.25
C GLU A 256 2.66 11.73 15.17
N GLN A 257 2.26 11.59 13.90
CA GLN A 257 2.94 12.14 12.73
C GLN A 257 4.41 11.68 12.60
N THR A 258 4.66 10.44 13.01
CA THR A 258 5.97 9.82 12.97
C THR A 258 6.08 8.79 11.84
N TRP A 259 7.30 8.58 11.37
CA TRP A 259 7.61 7.62 10.32
C TRP A 259 8.59 6.58 10.84
N TYR A 260 8.39 5.34 10.46
CA TYR A 260 9.34 4.26 10.65
C TYR A 260 9.28 3.26 9.51
N TYR A 261 10.27 2.39 9.43
CA TYR A 261 10.45 1.46 8.33
C TYR A 261 11.10 0.18 8.80
N GLY A 262 11.03 -0.85 7.97
CA GLY A 262 11.67 -2.12 8.26
C GLY A 262 11.65 -3.06 7.06
N THR A 263 12.01 -4.30 7.33
CA THR A 263 12.00 -5.39 6.36
C THR A 263 10.89 -6.37 6.72
N LEU A 264 9.99 -6.63 5.79
CA LEU A 264 8.91 -7.59 5.96
C LEU A 264 8.37 -8.01 4.59
N ALA A 265 8.48 -9.28 4.28
CA ALA A 265 7.99 -9.83 3.02
C ALA A 265 6.51 -10.22 3.15
N ARG A 266 5.63 -9.44 2.52
CA ARG A 266 4.18 -9.71 2.47
C ARG A 266 3.66 -9.50 1.05
N THR A 267 2.65 -10.26 0.67
CA THR A 267 2.00 -10.17 -0.65
C THR A 267 0.65 -9.48 -0.61
N ALA A 268 0.00 -9.46 0.55
CA ALA A 268 -1.26 -8.78 0.80
C ALA A 268 -1.40 -8.48 2.29
N TRP A 269 -2.22 -7.47 2.60
CA TRP A 269 -2.54 -7.03 3.95
C TRP A 269 -4.02 -6.70 4.06
N LEU A 270 -4.65 -7.13 5.14
CA LEU A 270 -6.03 -6.84 5.46
C LEU A 270 -6.15 -6.47 6.93
N ASP A 271 -6.53 -5.24 7.21
CA ASP A 271 -7.05 -4.81 8.49
C ASP A 271 -8.57 -4.65 8.38
N SER A 272 -9.32 -5.28 9.25
CA SER A 272 -10.78 -5.30 9.18
C SER A 272 -11.34 -5.33 10.58
N GLY A 273 -12.30 -4.47 10.87
CA GLY A 273 -13.03 -4.45 12.14
C GLY A 273 -13.79 -5.72 12.49
N LEU A 274 -13.84 -6.70 11.59
CA LEU A 274 -14.39 -8.04 11.83
C LEU A 274 -13.35 -9.01 12.40
N ARG A 275 -12.10 -8.61 12.51
CA ARG A 275 -10.97 -9.43 13.00
C ARG A 275 -10.26 -8.68 14.12
N ASP A 276 -9.80 -9.45 15.10
CA ASP A 276 -9.07 -8.90 16.26
C ASP A 276 -7.65 -8.45 15.88
N TYR A 277 -7.11 -9.00 14.80
CA TYR A 277 -5.74 -8.77 14.35
C TYR A 277 -5.68 -8.56 12.84
N PRO A 278 -4.77 -7.71 12.33
CA PRO A 278 -4.49 -7.62 10.92
C PRO A 278 -4.00 -8.96 10.36
N LEU A 279 -4.47 -9.30 9.16
CA LEU A 279 -4.13 -10.53 8.45
C LEU A 279 -3.23 -10.20 7.26
N ALA A 280 -2.17 -10.96 7.07
CA ALA A 280 -1.32 -10.82 5.89
C ALA A 280 -1.02 -12.16 5.23
N ALA A 281 -0.76 -12.11 3.92
CA ALA A 281 -0.29 -13.25 3.15
C ALA A 281 1.23 -13.17 2.96
N THR A 282 1.89 -14.34 2.99
CA THR A 282 3.34 -14.48 2.85
C THR A 282 3.72 -15.16 1.54
N TYR A 283 4.97 -15.00 1.12
CA TYR A 283 5.52 -15.73 -0.05
C TYR A 283 5.67 -17.24 0.19
N SER A 284 5.57 -17.69 1.43
CA SER A 284 5.53 -19.13 1.78
C SER A 284 4.11 -19.72 1.75
N TYR A 285 3.16 -19.01 1.14
CA TYR A 285 1.74 -19.41 0.98
C TYR A 285 0.97 -19.57 2.29
N ASN A 286 1.38 -18.88 3.34
CA ASN A 286 0.70 -18.87 4.62
C ASN A 286 -0.07 -17.56 4.82
N LEU A 287 -1.17 -17.65 5.56
CA LEU A 287 -1.84 -16.50 6.14
C LEU A 287 -1.38 -16.35 7.60
N VAL A 288 -0.96 -15.16 7.97
CA VAL A 288 -0.43 -14.86 9.31
C VAL A 288 -1.20 -13.70 9.93
N ASN A 289 -1.47 -13.81 11.23
CA ASN A 289 -1.98 -12.68 12.01
C ASN A 289 -0.78 -11.82 12.45
N HIS A 290 -0.95 -10.51 12.38
CA HIS A 290 -0.02 -9.53 12.93
C HIS A 290 -0.51 -9.04 14.30
N GLU A 291 0.35 -8.39 15.04
CA GLU A 291 0.07 -7.83 16.38
C GLU A 291 -0.41 -8.88 17.40
N GLN A 292 -0.02 -10.13 17.23
CA GLN A 292 -0.35 -11.21 18.12
C GLN A 292 0.91 -11.79 18.78
N GLY A 293 1.07 -11.52 20.08
CA GLY A 293 2.25 -11.94 20.84
C GLY A 293 3.46 -11.02 20.65
N THR A 294 4.64 -11.50 21.04
CA THR A 294 5.89 -10.74 21.07
C THR A 294 6.98 -11.34 20.20
N ASP A 295 6.75 -12.50 19.62
CA ASP A 295 7.71 -13.25 18.81
C ASP A 295 7.20 -13.43 17.37
N ASP A 296 8.14 -13.53 16.42
CA ASP A 296 7.83 -14.00 15.07
C ASP A 296 7.63 -15.52 15.12
N ASN A 297 6.41 -15.94 14.81
CA ASN A 297 6.02 -17.37 14.74
C ASN A 297 5.62 -17.82 13.33
N GLN A 298 6.01 -17.09 12.31
CA GLN A 298 5.64 -17.36 10.92
C GLN A 298 6.08 -18.77 10.45
N THR A 299 7.17 -19.28 10.98
CA THR A 299 7.70 -20.62 10.64
C THR A 299 7.14 -21.76 11.53
N GLY A 300 6.25 -21.45 12.47
CA GLY A 300 5.76 -22.38 13.49
C GLY A 300 6.71 -22.58 14.68
N THR A 301 7.89 -21.96 14.66
CA THR A 301 8.84 -21.92 15.79
C THR A 301 9.00 -20.46 16.18
N PRO A 302 8.61 -20.08 17.41
CA PRO A 302 8.76 -18.71 17.87
C PRO A 302 10.23 -18.24 17.82
N ALA A 303 10.46 -17.08 17.25
CA ALA A 303 11.74 -16.42 17.18
C ALA A 303 11.61 -14.96 17.64
N PRO A 304 12.59 -14.40 18.34
CA PRO A 304 12.52 -13.01 18.77
C PRO A 304 12.50 -12.06 17.59
N ILE A 305 11.66 -11.04 17.67
CA ILE A 305 11.62 -9.96 16.69
C ILE A 305 12.81 -9.03 16.92
N ALA A 306 13.66 -8.85 15.90
CA ALA A 306 14.75 -7.90 15.95
C ALA A 306 14.23 -6.47 15.83
N ALA A 307 14.16 -5.76 16.95
CA ALA A 307 13.72 -4.37 17.01
C ALA A 307 14.88 -3.44 17.35
N THR A 308 14.93 -2.30 16.66
CA THR A 308 15.96 -1.28 16.90
C THR A 308 15.34 0.11 16.94
N ILE A 309 15.92 0.98 17.76
CA ILE A 309 15.62 2.40 17.79
C ILE A 309 16.93 3.18 17.68
N THR A 310 16.99 4.17 16.80
CA THR A 310 18.16 5.03 16.61
C THR A 310 17.71 6.48 16.74
N SER A 311 18.36 7.23 17.64
CA SER A 311 18.10 8.67 17.76
C SER A 311 18.66 9.42 16.55
N GLY A 312 18.13 10.61 16.28
CA GLY A 312 18.83 11.58 15.45
C GLY A 312 20.19 11.95 16.05
N GLN A 313 21.06 12.55 15.23
CA GLN A 313 22.30 13.14 15.73
C GLN A 313 21.95 14.30 16.65
N PHE A 314 22.62 14.39 17.77
CA PHE A 314 22.47 15.49 18.72
C PHE A 314 23.84 15.93 19.25
N ASP A 315 23.97 17.19 19.47
CA ASP A 315 25.15 17.78 20.09
C ASP A 315 24.94 17.91 21.59
N ILE A 316 26.03 17.80 22.33
CA ILE A 316 26.03 18.09 23.77
C ILE A 316 26.36 19.58 23.89
N ASP A 317 25.50 20.33 24.58
CA ASP A 317 25.56 21.80 24.63
C ASP A 317 25.38 22.42 23.20
N ASP A 318 26.10 23.45 22.85
CA ASP A 318 26.02 24.14 21.56
C ASP A 318 26.82 23.44 20.43
N GLY A 319 27.42 22.29 20.68
CA GLY A 319 28.18 21.51 19.70
C GLY A 319 29.56 22.07 19.38
N ASP A 320 30.04 23.06 20.10
CA ASP A 320 31.36 23.71 19.96
C ASP A 320 32.48 23.05 20.77
N ARG A 321 32.14 22.01 21.55
CA ARG A 321 33.05 21.34 22.49
C ARG A 321 33.08 19.85 22.27
N PHE A 322 34.25 19.26 22.48
CA PHE A 322 34.36 17.82 22.57
C PHE A 322 33.92 17.35 23.95
N ALA A 323 33.11 16.29 23.98
CA ALA A 323 32.70 15.64 25.21
C ALA A 323 33.41 14.28 25.35
N PHE A 324 33.84 13.95 26.55
CA PHE A 324 34.33 12.62 26.89
C PHE A 324 33.25 11.89 27.69
N VAL A 325 32.64 10.89 27.07
CA VAL A 325 31.64 10.05 27.73
C VAL A 325 32.32 8.83 28.34
N TRP A 326 32.40 8.80 29.65
CA TRP A 326 33.01 7.69 30.40
C TRP A 326 31.97 6.73 30.99
N ARG A 327 30.70 7.11 31.02
CA ARG A 327 29.61 6.30 31.54
C ARG A 327 28.28 6.70 30.93
N ILE A 328 27.48 5.71 30.58
CA ILE A 328 26.05 5.85 30.19
C ILE A 328 25.27 4.96 31.14
N MET A 329 24.15 5.48 31.66
CA MET A 329 23.20 4.72 32.48
C MET A 329 21.88 4.67 31.70
N PRO A 330 21.60 3.56 31.00
CA PRO A 330 20.32 3.42 30.30
C PRO A 330 19.17 3.25 31.32
N ASP A 331 18.09 3.96 31.10
CA ASP A 331 16.83 3.75 31.80
C ASP A 331 16.00 2.75 30.98
N VAL A 332 16.04 1.49 31.40
CA VAL A 332 15.42 0.37 30.70
C VAL A 332 14.65 -0.49 31.68
N THR A 333 13.37 -0.75 31.38
CA THR A 333 12.58 -1.73 32.08
C THR A 333 12.33 -2.96 31.20
N PHE A 334 12.34 -4.14 31.82
CA PHE A 334 12.01 -5.41 31.19
C PHE A 334 10.65 -5.95 31.65
N GLU A 335 9.79 -5.09 32.17
CA GLU A 335 8.46 -5.46 32.59
C GLU A 335 7.64 -5.99 31.39
N GLY A 336 6.91 -7.07 31.60
CA GLY A 336 6.15 -7.74 30.54
C GLY A 336 6.96 -8.67 29.63
N SER A 337 8.30 -8.72 29.74
CA SER A 337 9.08 -9.67 28.96
C SER A 337 8.85 -11.11 29.41
N THR A 338 8.58 -12.00 28.47
CA THR A 338 8.48 -13.46 28.70
C THR A 338 9.82 -14.19 28.55
N ALA A 339 10.87 -13.51 28.12
CA ALA A 339 12.21 -14.09 27.98
C ALA A 339 12.82 -14.44 29.33
N THR A 340 13.52 -15.57 29.40
CA THR A 340 14.22 -16.02 30.62
C THR A 340 15.33 -15.04 31.03
N SER A 341 16.00 -14.45 30.06
CA SER A 341 17.08 -13.46 30.27
C SER A 341 16.93 -12.33 29.25
N PRO A 342 15.98 -11.41 29.45
CA PRO A 342 15.77 -10.31 28.52
C PRO A 342 17.00 -9.39 28.51
N SER A 343 17.37 -8.89 27.34
CA SER A 343 18.53 -8.02 27.17
C SER A 343 18.24 -6.92 26.15
N ALA A 344 18.86 -5.76 26.36
CA ALA A 344 18.90 -4.66 25.40
C ALA A 344 20.35 -4.26 25.15
N THR A 345 20.70 -4.03 23.91
CA THR A 345 22.04 -3.58 23.52
C THR A 345 21.99 -2.11 23.16
N MET A 346 22.79 -1.30 23.84
CA MET A 346 22.93 0.12 23.54
C MET A 346 24.26 0.37 22.85
N THR A 347 24.24 1.10 21.74
CA THR A 347 25.45 1.49 21.01
C THR A 347 25.54 3.01 20.94
N LEU A 348 26.64 3.58 21.40
CA LEU A 348 26.97 4.98 21.23
C LEU A 348 27.79 5.15 19.94
N LEU A 349 27.38 6.03 19.07
CA LEU A 349 28.04 6.32 17.80
C LEU A 349 28.60 7.75 17.81
N PRO A 350 29.86 7.95 18.18
CA PRO A 350 30.47 9.28 18.31
C PRO A 350 30.70 9.90 16.94
N LEU A 351 30.56 11.22 16.85
CA LEU A 351 30.92 12.03 15.69
C LEU A 351 32.20 12.80 15.94
N ALA A 352 33.02 13.00 14.93
CA ALA A 352 34.25 13.80 15.04
C ALA A 352 33.97 15.30 15.26
N ASN A 353 32.91 15.77 14.66
CA ASN A 353 32.35 17.12 14.81
C ASN A 353 30.89 17.12 14.40
N SER A 354 30.17 18.19 14.69
CA SER A 354 28.79 18.37 14.26
C SER A 354 28.68 18.25 12.74
N GLY A 355 27.79 17.35 12.26
CA GLY A 355 27.58 17.09 10.84
C GLY A 355 28.62 16.20 10.15
N SER A 356 29.61 15.66 10.84
CA SER A 356 30.64 14.81 10.22
C SER A 356 30.13 13.45 9.70
N GLY A 357 28.97 13.03 10.14
CA GLY A 357 28.44 11.69 9.87
C GLY A 357 29.16 10.59 10.64
N TYR A 358 28.42 9.51 10.89
CA TYR A 358 28.95 8.33 11.52
C TYR A 358 29.96 7.61 10.61
N ASN A 359 31.01 7.04 11.18
CA ASN A 359 32.14 6.43 10.46
C ASN A 359 32.97 7.40 9.59
N SER A 360 32.92 8.70 9.87
CA SER A 360 33.89 9.60 9.27
C SER A 360 35.34 9.17 9.58
N PRO A 361 36.27 9.20 8.61
CA PRO A 361 37.68 8.85 8.86
C PRO A 361 38.37 9.76 9.89
N TYR A 362 37.72 10.85 10.28
CA TYR A 362 38.21 11.78 11.29
C TYR A 362 37.50 11.61 12.64
N SER A 363 36.58 10.62 12.79
CA SER A 363 36.01 10.32 14.10
C SER A 363 37.06 9.61 14.97
N GLU A 364 37.57 10.29 15.94
CA GLU A 364 38.43 9.69 16.97
C GLU A 364 37.54 8.97 17.98
N GLY A 365 37.76 7.68 18.12
CA GLY A 365 36.99 6.81 19.01
C GLY A 365 36.03 5.89 18.29
N GLY A 366 36.15 4.61 18.49
CA GLY A 366 35.23 3.60 18.00
C GLY A 366 33.88 3.70 18.69
N SER A 367 32.86 3.05 18.11
CA SER A 367 31.58 2.86 18.76
C SER A 367 31.75 2.13 20.10
N ALA A 368 31.10 2.60 21.13
CA ALA A 368 30.98 1.89 22.39
C ALA A 368 29.63 1.17 22.44
N THR A 369 29.68 -0.14 22.67
CA THR A 369 28.47 -0.97 22.77
C THR A 369 28.43 -1.62 24.14
N GLY A 370 27.30 -1.52 24.79
CA GLY A 370 27.03 -2.20 26.07
C GLY A 370 25.69 -2.94 25.99
N THR A 371 25.61 -4.08 26.66
CA THR A 371 24.39 -4.86 26.77
C THR A 371 23.89 -4.85 28.21
N VAL A 372 22.63 -4.52 28.38
CA VAL A 372 21.90 -4.58 29.63
C VAL A 372 21.11 -5.88 29.66
N THR A 373 21.26 -6.67 30.70
CA THR A 373 20.58 -7.94 30.85
C THR A 373 19.90 -8.03 32.22
N ARG A 374 18.63 -8.44 32.22
CA ARG A 374 17.93 -8.83 33.43
C ARG A 374 18.13 -10.32 33.68
N THR A 375 18.56 -10.68 34.89
CA THR A 375 18.52 -12.08 35.34
C THR A 375 17.15 -12.42 35.93
N ALA A 376 16.73 -13.69 35.83
CA ALA A 376 15.40 -14.14 36.28
C ALA A 376 15.11 -13.88 37.77
N THR A 377 16.12 -13.67 38.61
CA THR A 377 15.98 -13.53 40.04
C THR A 377 16.00 -12.10 40.57
N VAL A 378 16.49 -11.14 39.79
CA VAL A 378 16.56 -9.72 40.20
C VAL A 378 16.24 -8.84 38.99
N PRO A 379 15.12 -8.12 38.99
CA PRO A 379 14.86 -7.13 37.97
C PRO A 379 15.92 -6.02 38.04
N ILE A 380 16.58 -5.76 36.93
CA ILE A 380 17.48 -4.62 36.80
C ILE A 380 16.69 -3.56 36.06
N GLU A 381 16.34 -2.48 36.72
CA GLU A 381 15.53 -1.40 36.17
C GLU A 381 16.39 -0.19 35.75
N GLN A 382 17.60 -0.03 36.33
CA GLN A 382 18.52 1.06 36.02
C GLN A 382 19.97 0.61 36.13
N PHE A 383 20.83 1.23 35.33
CA PHE A 383 22.29 1.11 35.36
C PHE A 383 22.98 2.43 35.54
#